data_7a7b8d1005e20d229436618885b2b76d
#
_entry.id   7a7b8d1005e20d229436618885b2b76d
#
_cell.length_a   1.000
_cell.length_b   1.000
_cell.length_c   1.000
_cell.angle_alpha   90.00
_cell.angle_beta   90.00
_cell.angle_gamma   90.00
#
_symmetry.space_group_name_H-M   'P 1'
#
loop_
_entity.id
_entity.type
_entity.pdbx_description
1 polymer ?
#
loop_
_entity_poly.entity_id
_entity_poly.type
_entity_poly.pdbx_seq_one_letter_code
_entity_poly.pdbx_strand_id
1 'polypeptide(L)'
;MKIAVFASGNGSNFQRLAEQFPKVVKFVFSDHHDAYVLERADKLGVANASLELKEFTSKVDYEKALVEILEAQEIDLILLAGYMKIIGSTMLARYKGKIINVH
;
A
#
# COMPACT_ATOMS: atom_id res chain seq x y z
N MET A 1 2.76 -4.63 15.55
CA MET A 1 2.33 -3.65 14.54
C MET A 1 2.63 -4.16 13.14
N LYS A 2 1.68 -4.02 12.23
CA LYS A 2 1.88 -4.38 10.83
C LYS A 2 1.74 -3.13 9.98
N ILE A 3 2.76 -2.85 9.17
CA ILE A 3 2.83 -1.68 8.32
C ILE A 3 2.67 -2.09 6.86
N ALA A 4 1.82 -1.36 6.12
CA ALA A 4 1.73 -1.46 4.67
C ALA A 4 2.43 -0.27 4.05
N VAL A 5 3.19 -0.51 2.98
CA VAL A 5 3.77 0.57 2.18
C VAL A 5 2.97 0.69 0.90
N PHE A 6 2.62 1.92 0.52
CA PHE A 6 1.96 2.20 -0.74
C PHE A 6 2.98 2.82 -1.70
N ALA A 7 3.09 2.29 -2.90
CA ALA A 7 4.03 2.79 -3.90
C ALA A 7 3.45 2.61 -5.29
N SER A 8 3.69 3.58 -6.18
CA SER A 8 3.14 3.55 -7.54
C SER A 8 4.09 2.98 -8.58
N GLY A 9 5.38 2.92 -8.30
CA GLY A 9 6.36 2.58 -9.34
C GLY A 9 7.46 1.65 -8.88
N ASN A 10 8.69 2.15 -8.85
CA ASN A 10 9.89 1.34 -8.68
C ASN A 10 10.00 0.65 -7.32
N GLY A 11 9.64 1.33 -6.24
CA GLY A 11 9.65 0.72 -4.91
C GLY A 11 10.99 0.63 -4.22
N SER A 12 11.97 1.45 -4.61
CA SER A 12 13.28 1.44 -3.94
C SER A 12 13.17 1.83 -2.47
N ASN A 13 12.30 2.79 -2.14
CA ASN A 13 12.05 3.15 -0.74
C ASN A 13 11.37 2.03 0.03
N PHE A 14 10.41 1.34 -0.61
CA PHE A 14 9.79 0.17 0.02
C PHE A 14 10.84 -0.88 0.34
N GLN A 15 11.74 -1.16 -0.60
CA GLN A 15 12.76 -2.19 -0.38
C GLN A 15 13.64 -1.84 0.82
N ARG A 16 14.09 -0.59 0.92
CA ARG A 16 14.90 -0.17 2.07
C ARG A 16 14.16 -0.31 3.39
N LEU A 17 12.87 0.08 3.40
CA LEU A 17 12.05 -0.04 4.60
C LEU A 17 11.84 -1.51 4.99
N ALA A 18 11.59 -2.36 4.00
CA ALA A 18 11.39 -3.78 4.26
C ALA A 18 12.67 -4.46 4.77
N GLU A 19 13.82 -4.03 4.26
CA GLU A 19 15.12 -4.57 4.70
C GLU A 19 15.51 -4.10 6.09
N GLN A 20 15.17 -2.84 6.43
CA GLN A 20 15.48 -2.28 7.75
C GLN A 20 14.50 -2.76 8.82
N PHE A 21 13.24 -2.93 8.46
CA PHE A 21 12.17 -3.25 9.42
C PHE A 21 11.37 -4.47 8.98
N PRO A 22 12.04 -5.63 8.80
CA PRO A 22 11.36 -6.82 8.25
C PRO A 22 10.28 -7.39 9.16
N LYS A 23 10.30 -7.05 10.45
CA LYS A 23 9.31 -7.56 11.39
C LYS A 23 8.01 -6.76 11.36
N VAL A 24 8.03 -5.54 10.80
CA VAL A 24 6.84 -4.68 10.79
C VAL A 24 6.34 -4.33 9.39
N VAL A 25 7.23 -4.24 8.39
CA VAL A 25 6.81 -3.97 7.00
C VAL A 25 6.36 -5.30 6.39
N LYS A 26 5.04 -5.53 6.41
CA LYS A 26 4.47 -6.83 6.09
C LYS A 26 3.64 -6.85 4.82
N PHE A 27 3.43 -5.70 4.19
CA PHE A 27 2.56 -5.62 3.02
C PHE A 27 2.93 -4.44 2.16
N VAL A 28 2.79 -4.58 0.85
CA VAL A 28 2.91 -3.44 -0.07
C VAL A 28 1.71 -3.44 -1.02
N PHE A 29 1.20 -2.25 -1.28
CA PHE A 29 0.12 -2.03 -2.21
C PHE A 29 0.57 -1.08 -3.31
N SER A 30 0.16 -1.37 -4.56
CA SER A 30 0.38 -0.45 -5.66
C SER A 30 -0.94 -0.18 -6.40
N ASP A 31 -1.05 1.04 -6.93
CA ASP A 31 -2.16 1.46 -7.76
C ASP A 31 -1.96 1.10 -9.24
N HIS A 32 -0.91 0.33 -9.54
CA HIS A 32 -0.62 -0.18 -10.88
C HIS A 32 -0.23 -1.65 -10.82
N HIS A 33 -0.91 -2.49 -11.61
CA HIS A 33 -0.63 -3.93 -11.62
C HIS A 33 0.78 -4.27 -12.13
N ASP A 34 1.36 -3.39 -12.94
CA ASP A 34 2.68 -3.62 -13.54
C ASP A 34 3.81 -2.91 -12.80
N ALA A 35 3.54 -2.37 -11.62
CA ALA A 35 4.56 -1.65 -10.86
C ALA A 35 5.69 -2.58 -10.40
N TYR A 36 6.93 -2.15 -10.58
CA TYR A 36 8.09 -2.95 -10.22
C TYR A 36 8.17 -3.23 -8.71
N VAL A 37 7.57 -2.38 -7.89
CA VAL A 37 7.54 -2.61 -6.45
C VAL A 37 6.94 -3.97 -6.10
N LEU A 38 5.99 -4.46 -6.91
CA LEU A 38 5.38 -5.77 -6.68
C LEU A 38 6.38 -6.91 -6.89
N GLU A 39 7.26 -6.78 -7.89
CA GLU A 39 8.33 -7.75 -8.10
C GLU A 39 9.33 -7.75 -6.94
N ARG A 40 9.66 -6.55 -6.42
CA ARG A 40 10.52 -6.43 -5.25
C ARG A 40 9.91 -7.13 -4.04
N ALA A 41 8.60 -6.95 -3.85
CA ALA A 41 7.89 -7.60 -2.74
C ALA A 41 7.96 -9.11 -2.86
N ASP A 42 7.73 -9.66 -4.05
CA ASP A 42 7.80 -11.10 -4.27
C ASP A 42 9.19 -11.64 -3.94
N LYS A 43 10.23 -10.95 -4.38
CA LYS A 43 11.62 -11.36 -4.11
C LYS A 43 11.96 -11.32 -2.64
N LEU A 44 11.36 -10.39 -1.90
CA LEU A 44 11.60 -10.24 -0.46
C LEU A 44 10.66 -11.11 0.38
N GLY A 45 9.73 -11.81 -0.25
CA GLY A 45 8.75 -12.63 0.46
C GLY A 45 7.70 -11.78 1.19
N VAL A 46 7.43 -10.57 0.72
CA VAL A 46 6.45 -9.66 1.33
C VAL A 46 5.13 -9.78 0.59
N ALA A 47 4.04 -9.95 1.33
CA ALA A 47 2.70 -9.99 0.75
C ALA A 47 2.40 -8.68 0.03
N ASN A 48 1.69 -8.76 -1.10
CA ASN A 48 1.43 -7.58 -1.90
C ASN A 48 0.10 -7.70 -2.64
N ALA A 49 -0.40 -6.56 -3.11
CA ALA A 49 -1.61 -6.49 -3.92
C ALA A 49 -1.58 -5.24 -4.76
N SER A 50 -2.40 -5.22 -5.80
CA SER A 50 -2.58 -4.05 -6.64
C SER A 50 -4.04 -3.94 -7.05
N LEU A 51 -4.53 -2.70 -7.19
CA LEU A 51 -5.84 -2.38 -7.72
C LEU A 51 -5.67 -1.15 -8.61
N GLU A 52 -6.37 -1.12 -9.75
CA GLU A 52 -6.36 0.05 -10.62
C GLU A 52 -7.74 0.69 -10.62
N LEU A 53 -7.78 2.02 -10.48
CA LEU A 53 -9.03 2.76 -10.37
C LEU A 53 -9.97 2.50 -11.55
N LYS A 54 -9.40 2.32 -12.75
CA LYS A 54 -10.20 2.07 -13.97
C LYS A 54 -11.02 0.79 -13.91
N GLU A 55 -10.72 -0.11 -12.97
CA GLU A 55 -11.44 -1.36 -12.80
C GLU A 55 -12.68 -1.22 -11.92
N PHE A 56 -12.93 -0.03 -11.40
CA PHE A 56 -14.04 0.24 -10.49
C PHE A 56 -14.95 1.32 -11.06
N THR A 57 -16.20 1.33 -10.62
CA THR A 57 -17.17 2.33 -11.09
C THR A 57 -16.95 3.69 -10.44
N SER A 58 -16.29 3.73 -9.29
CA SER A 58 -16.01 4.98 -8.58
C SER A 58 -14.79 4.83 -7.70
N LYS A 59 -14.24 5.96 -7.26
CA LYS A 59 -13.15 5.98 -6.31
C LYS A 59 -13.56 5.42 -4.95
N VAL A 60 -14.82 5.64 -4.57
CA VAL A 60 -15.35 5.08 -3.31
C VAL A 60 -15.30 3.56 -3.35
N ASP A 61 -15.75 2.94 -4.44
CA ASP A 61 -15.71 1.48 -4.58
C ASP A 61 -14.27 0.96 -4.58
N TYR A 62 -13.37 1.67 -5.26
CA TYR A 62 -11.95 1.34 -5.27
C TYR A 62 -11.39 1.34 -3.84
N GLU A 63 -11.66 2.41 -3.07
CA GLU A 63 -11.14 2.50 -1.72
C GLU A 63 -11.78 1.52 -0.76
N LYS A 64 -13.05 1.17 -0.96
CA LYS A 64 -13.68 0.11 -0.15
C LYS A 64 -12.98 -1.23 -0.36
N ALA A 65 -12.66 -1.57 -1.59
CA ALA A 65 -11.92 -2.80 -1.88
C ALA A 65 -10.54 -2.77 -1.25
N LEU A 66 -9.86 -1.62 -1.30
CA LEU A 66 -8.54 -1.45 -0.71
C LEU A 66 -8.60 -1.61 0.81
N VAL A 67 -9.59 -1.00 1.46
CA VAL A 67 -9.76 -1.13 2.91
C VAL A 67 -9.97 -2.61 3.29
N GLU A 68 -10.76 -3.34 2.52
CA GLU A 68 -10.97 -4.78 2.79
C GLU A 68 -9.66 -5.57 2.73
N ILE A 69 -8.81 -5.27 1.75
CA ILE A 69 -7.50 -5.91 1.64
C ILE A 69 -6.65 -5.60 2.86
N LEU A 70 -6.60 -4.34 3.27
CA LEU A 70 -5.78 -3.91 4.40
C LEU A 70 -6.29 -4.51 5.72
N GLU A 71 -7.60 -4.60 5.89
CA GLU A 71 -8.17 -5.22 7.09
C GLU A 71 -7.89 -6.71 7.14
N ALA A 72 -7.97 -7.40 6.00
CA ALA A 72 -7.63 -8.82 5.92
C ALA A 72 -6.18 -9.07 6.28
N GLN A 73 -5.29 -8.13 5.97
CA GLN A 73 -3.87 -8.20 6.32
C GLN A 73 -3.58 -7.67 7.72
N GLU A 74 -4.59 -7.17 8.42
CA GLU A 74 -4.46 -6.61 9.77
C GLU A 74 -3.46 -5.45 9.83
N ILE A 75 -3.53 -4.56 8.84
CA ILE A 75 -2.62 -3.42 8.73
C ILE A 75 -2.99 -2.35 9.77
N ASP A 76 -1.98 -1.88 10.51
CA ASP A 76 -2.12 -0.86 11.53
C ASP A 76 -1.71 0.53 11.07
N LEU A 77 -0.75 0.61 10.14
CA LEU A 77 -0.17 1.88 9.71
C LEU A 77 0.16 1.81 8.23
N ILE A 78 -0.04 2.93 7.53
CA ILE A 78 0.25 3.03 6.09
C ILE A 78 1.34 4.07 5.86
N LEU A 79 2.38 3.69 5.13
CA LEU A 79 3.44 4.61 4.70
C LEU A 79 3.31 4.83 3.20
N LEU A 80 3.17 6.09 2.80
CA LEU A 80 3.14 6.45 1.37
C LEU A 80 4.56 6.73 0.91
N ALA A 81 5.11 5.85 0.09
CA ALA A 81 6.50 5.93 -0.38
C ALA A 81 6.52 5.97 -1.90
N GLY A 82 6.38 7.16 -2.46
CA GLY A 82 6.27 7.31 -3.91
C GLY A 82 4.91 6.88 -4.44
N TYR A 83 3.86 7.09 -3.66
CA TYR A 83 2.49 6.78 -4.06
C TYR A 83 1.87 8.03 -4.68
N MET A 84 1.43 7.92 -5.92
CA MET A 84 1.00 9.07 -6.71
C MET A 84 -0.49 9.36 -6.66
N LYS A 85 -1.30 8.40 -6.21
CA LYS A 85 -2.75 8.59 -6.16
C LYS A 85 -3.15 9.33 -4.87
N ILE A 86 -4.13 10.21 -5.00
CA ILE A 86 -4.64 10.95 -3.84
C ILE A 86 -5.49 10.04 -2.96
N ILE A 87 -5.23 10.07 -1.66
CA ILE A 87 -6.01 9.32 -0.68
C ILE A 87 -7.36 10.00 -0.51
N GLY A 88 -8.43 9.24 -0.65
CA GLY A 88 -9.78 9.78 -0.55
C GLY A 88 -10.40 9.56 0.82
N SER A 89 -11.67 9.99 0.94
CA SER A 89 -12.36 10.04 2.23
C SER A 89 -12.57 8.67 2.87
N THR A 90 -12.80 7.63 2.07
CA THR A 90 -13.04 6.28 2.61
C THR A 90 -11.80 5.76 3.34
N MET A 91 -10.63 5.92 2.71
CA MET A 91 -9.36 5.53 3.31
C MET A 91 -9.04 6.38 4.55
N LEU A 92 -9.24 7.70 4.43
CA LEU A 92 -8.97 8.61 5.54
C LEU A 92 -9.85 8.32 6.75
N ALA A 93 -11.12 7.95 6.53
CA ALA A 93 -12.02 7.62 7.62
C ALA A 93 -11.55 6.37 8.37
N ARG A 94 -11.10 5.35 7.64
CA ARG A 94 -10.69 4.08 8.25
C ARG A 94 -9.32 4.16 8.92
N TYR A 95 -8.40 4.93 8.33
CA TYR A 95 -7.00 5.00 8.80
C TYR A 95 -6.63 6.41 9.26
N LYS A 96 -7.57 7.12 9.87
CA LYS A 96 -7.35 8.48 10.36
C LYS A 96 -6.15 8.52 11.31
N GLY A 97 -5.19 9.41 11.02
CA GLY A 97 -4.00 9.55 11.85
C GLY A 97 -2.99 8.41 11.68
N LYS A 98 -3.23 7.50 10.74
CA LYS A 98 -2.39 6.31 10.53
C LYS A 98 -1.83 6.22 9.12
N ILE A 99 -1.80 7.34 8.40
CA ILE A 99 -1.23 7.43 7.06
C ILE A 99 -0.13 8.47 7.11
N ILE A 100 1.09 8.05 6.78
CA ILE A 100 2.28 8.90 6.85
C ILE A 100 2.94 8.94 5.49
N ASN A 101 3.25 10.15 5.02
CA ASN A 101 3.98 10.32 3.76
C ASN A 101 5.49 10.27 4.05
N VAL A 102 6.20 9.41 3.36
CA VAL A 102 7.63 9.19 3.54
C VAL A 102 8.37 9.81 2.36
N HIS A 103 9.33 10.66 2.66
CA HIS A 103 10.14 11.34 1.63
C HIS A 103 11.51 10.72 1.43
#